data_8128d3916625e807849cf1b0eb65b651
#
_entry.id   8128d3916625e807849cf1b0eb65b651
#
_cell.length_a   1.000
_cell.length_b   1.000
_cell.length_c   1.000
_cell.angle_alpha   90.00
_cell.angle_beta   90.00
_cell.angle_gamma   90.00
#
_symmetry.space_group_name_H-M   'P 1'
#
loop_
_entity.id
_entity.type
_entity.pdbx_description
1 polymer ?
#
loop_
_entity_poly.entity_id
_entity_poly.type
_entity_poly.pdbx_seq_one_letter_code
_entity_poly.pdbx_strand_id
1 'polypeptide(L)'
;MKKLLLCAFTCIFLVACGGSSSTDEKTQTEPKPSPTPSPSPDPELDPSNIHDVVPNVDYKNAVGIINNINFDHHQDGGYTVDMFNGDFENEWGKITGRANIVDRNGSQQLAVTHPKDQYKQGISSGKKLNEYNELYFSYQITFGKNYDFSMGGKLPGLAGLNPNSSNNPDGCNSVGKDDGFSLRSMFREDGRAIGYFYHQDKTRKCGDEIDYQHGGKNFSFKREKTYLIEQYVKMNDANQANGIVTIYVNGFKVLEKTNMTFSENGIYAINYQYFQLWHGGNNSDWAVDRDSTAYFDHVTLSTKAISYK
;
A
#
# COMPACT_ATOMS: atom_id res chain seq x y z
N MET A 1 -16.24 56.23 -37.73
CA MET A 1 -17.18 57.34 -37.38
C MET A 1 -17.89 56.93 -36.08
N LYS A 2 -17.72 57.80 -35.06
CA LYS A 2 -18.63 58.07 -33.92
C LYS A 2 -19.05 56.88 -33.03
N LYS A 3 -19.03 56.93 -31.72
CA LYS A 3 -18.79 57.98 -30.70
C LYS A 3 -18.45 57.35 -29.35
N LEU A 4 -17.54 57.95 -28.67
CA LEU A 4 -17.24 57.89 -27.23
C LEU A 4 -18.49 58.22 -26.40
N LEU A 5 -18.71 57.54 -25.28
CA LEU A 5 -19.46 58.15 -24.19
C LEU A 5 -18.81 57.80 -22.85
N LEU A 6 -18.23 58.81 -22.27
CA LEU A 6 -17.61 58.92 -20.96
C LEU A 6 -18.72 59.30 -19.96
N CYS A 7 -18.89 58.60 -18.85
CA CYS A 7 -19.64 59.12 -17.72
C CYS A 7 -18.79 58.95 -16.46
N ALA A 8 -18.28 60.06 -16.01
CA ALA A 8 -17.71 60.24 -14.67
C ALA A 8 -18.84 60.49 -13.67
N PHE A 9 -18.79 59.86 -12.52
CA PHE A 9 -19.54 60.28 -11.35
C PHE A 9 -18.63 60.43 -10.14
N THR A 10 -18.77 61.57 -9.54
CA THR A 10 -17.93 62.27 -8.57
C THR A 10 -18.16 61.72 -7.15
N CYS A 11 -17.10 61.75 -6.37
CA CYS A 11 -17.02 61.48 -4.92
C CYS A 11 -17.96 62.36 -4.10
N ILE A 12 -18.47 61.81 -3.02
CA ILE A 12 -18.79 62.59 -1.80
C ILE A 12 -18.20 61.84 -0.58
N PHE A 13 -17.25 62.49 0.09
CA PHE A 13 -16.74 62.10 1.41
C PHE A 13 -17.74 62.60 2.47
N LEU A 14 -18.09 61.70 3.38
CA LEU A 14 -18.63 62.07 4.69
C LEU A 14 -17.79 61.42 5.78
N VAL A 15 -17.06 62.27 6.50
CA VAL A 15 -16.38 61.95 7.73
C VAL A 15 -17.38 62.07 8.87
N ALA A 16 -17.49 60.99 9.68
CA ALA A 16 -18.09 61.06 11.00
C ALA A 16 -17.19 60.30 11.97
N CYS A 17 -16.65 61.05 12.92
CA CYS A 17 -15.95 60.55 14.10
C CYS A 17 -16.92 59.93 15.13
N GLY A 18 -16.46 58.93 15.85
CA GLY A 18 -16.92 58.65 17.20
C GLY A 18 -17.16 57.19 17.55
N GLY A 19 -16.41 56.71 18.50
CA GLY A 19 -16.83 55.60 19.35
C GLY A 19 -15.94 54.35 19.33
N SER A 20 -14.93 54.39 20.21
CA SER A 20 -14.16 53.24 20.67
C SER A 20 -15.05 52.23 21.41
N SER A 21 -15.11 51.00 20.95
CA SER A 21 -15.40 49.84 21.80
C SER A 21 -14.66 48.62 21.20
N SER A 22 -13.63 48.20 21.93
CA SER A 22 -12.90 46.96 21.70
C SER A 22 -13.80 45.76 21.98
N THR A 23 -14.21 45.06 20.96
CA THR A 23 -14.69 43.68 21.08
C THR A 23 -13.61 42.79 20.53
N ASP A 24 -12.91 42.10 21.44
CA ASP A 24 -12.03 40.99 21.13
C ASP A 24 -12.85 39.87 20.43
N GLU A 25 -12.83 39.85 19.11
CA GLU A 25 -13.24 38.68 18.35
C GLU A 25 -12.18 37.59 18.58
N LYS A 26 -12.42 36.69 19.55
CA LYS A 26 -11.73 35.41 19.65
C LYS A 26 -12.04 34.63 18.38
N THR A 27 -11.12 34.65 17.45
CA THR A 27 -11.06 33.66 16.39
C THR A 27 -10.96 32.27 17.04
N GLN A 28 -12.06 31.55 17.11
CA GLN A 28 -12.01 30.13 17.44
C GLN A 28 -11.34 29.42 16.26
N THR A 29 -10.06 29.13 16.42
CA THR A 29 -9.39 28.12 15.61
C THR A 29 -10.04 26.78 15.92
N GLU A 30 -10.77 26.23 14.95
CA GLU A 30 -11.21 24.84 15.04
C GLU A 30 -10.01 23.95 15.42
N PRO A 31 -10.17 23.00 16.33
CA PRO A 31 -9.08 22.11 16.69
C PRO A 31 -8.72 21.27 15.46
N LYS A 32 -7.46 21.38 15.01
CA LYS A 32 -6.86 20.51 14.00
C LYS A 32 -7.23 19.07 14.35
N PRO A 33 -7.82 18.28 13.40
CA PRO A 33 -8.15 16.90 13.67
C PRO A 33 -6.89 16.17 14.16
N SER A 34 -7.01 15.56 15.33
CA SER A 34 -5.96 14.72 15.91
C SER A 34 -5.64 13.60 14.92
N PRO A 35 -4.37 13.28 14.67
CA PRO A 35 -4.03 12.15 13.81
C PRO A 35 -4.74 10.89 14.36
N THR A 36 -5.42 10.17 13.47
CA THR A 36 -6.00 8.86 13.79
C THR A 36 -4.89 8.02 14.44
N PRO A 37 -5.12 7.40 15.60
CA PRO A 37 -4.06 6.65 16.26
C PRO A 37 -3.58 5.54 15.31
N SER A 38 -2.30 5.58 14.99
CA SER A 38 -1.59 4.43 14.42
C SER A 38 -1.84 3.21 15.31
N PRO A 39 -2.03 2.00 14.76
CA PRO A 39 -2.14 0.83 15.61
C PRO A 39 -0.95 0.84 16.58
N SER A 40 -1.27 0.84 17.85
CA SER A 40 -0.23 0.72 18.88
C SER A 40 0.32 -0.70 18.75
N PRO A 41 1.65 -0.90 18.68
CA PRO A 41 2.20 -2.24 18.80
C PRO A 41 1.66 -2.87 20.08
N ASP A 42 1.34 -4.16 20.01
CA ASP A 42 0.95 -4.91 21.20
C ASP A 42 2.05 -4.72 22.26
N PRO A 43 1.74 -4.21 23.45
CA PRO A 43 2.74 -3.93 24.49
C PRO A 43 3.48 -5.20 24.99
N GLU A 44 2.99 -6.40 24.63
CA GLU A 44 3.63 -7.68 24.98
C GLU A 44 4.64 -8.17 23.92
N LEU A 45 4.73 -7.54 22.73
CA LEU A 45 5.67 -8.00 21.71
C LEU A 45 7.10 -7.51 22.01
N ASP A 46 7.98 -8.46 22.34
CA ASP A 46 9.41 -8.19 22.43
C ASP A 46 9.98 -7.85 21.04
N PRO A 47 10.54 -6.64 20.84
CA PRO A 47 11.10 -6.24 19.55
C PRO A 47 12.16 -7.20 18.99
N SER A 48 12.83 -8.00 19.83
CA SER A 48 13.79 -9.01 19.35
C SER A 48 13.14 -10.13 18.54
N ASN A 49 11.83 -10.33 18.66
CA ASN A 49 11.09 -11.46 18.14
C ASN A 49 10.32 -11.20 16.82
N ILE A 50 10.60 -10.12 16.12
CA ILE A 50 9.90 -9.77 14.86
C ILE A 50 9.85 -10.93 13.84
N HIS A 51 10.81 -11.85 13.89
CA HIS A 51 10.86 -13.02 13.00
C HIS A 51 10.12 -14.25 13.56
N ASP A 52 9.78 -14.27 14.82
CA ASP A 52 9.37 -15.50 15.51
C ASP A 52 7.91 -15.46 15.98
N VAL A 53 7.31 -14.29 16.04
CA VAL A 53 5.94 -14.09 16.50
C VAL A 53 5.10 -13.48 15.40
N VAL A 54 4.12 -14.22 14.89
CA VAL A 54 3.06 -13.66 14.05
C VAL A 54 1.90 -13.33 14.98
N PRO A 55 1.42 -12.07 15.00
CA PRO A 55 0.29 -11.70 15.84
C PRO A 55 -0.93 -12.56 15.54
N ASN A 56 -1.63 -12.95 16.58
CA ASN A 56 -2.91 -13.63 16.43
C ASN A 56 -3.99 -12.60 16.10
N VAL A 57 -4.58 -12.71 14.92
CA VAL A 57 -5.63 -11.80 14.44
C VAL A 57 -6.97 -12.50 14.48
N ASP A 58 -7.97 -11.85 15.08
CA ASP A 58 -9.35 -12.32 15.04
C ASP A 58 -10.05 -11.82 13.76
N TYR A 59 -9.70 -12.38 12.62
CA TYR A 59 -10.28 -11.97 11.33
C TYR A 59 -11.81 -12.08 11.29
N LYS A 60 -12.40 -12.94 12.11
CA LYS A 60 -13.86 -13.15 12.14
C LYS A 60 -14.60 -12.02 12.85
N ASN A 61 -14.00 -11.45 13.90
CA ASN A 61 -14.65 -10.45 14.74
C ASN A 61 -14.01 -9.06 14.65
N ALA A 62 -12.92 -8.92 13.88
CA ALA A 62 -12.26 -7.63 13.72
C ALA A 62 -13.16 -6.62 13.02
N VAL A 63 -13.25 -5.43 13.62
CA VAL A 63 -14.08 -4.34 13.10
C VAL A 63 -13.41 -3.71 11.88
N GLY A 64 -14.20 -3.43 10.86
CA GLY A 64 -13.75 -2.70 9.68
C GLY A 64 -13.21 -3.58 8.55
N ILE A 65 -13.14 -4.90 8.71
CA ILE A 65 -12.78 -5.81 7.62
C ILE A 65 -13.79 -5.67 6.48
N ILE A 66 -13.29 -5.35 5.29
CA ILE A 66 -14.05 -5.30 4.04
C ILE A 66 -14.09 -6.70 3.43
N ASN A 67 -12.92 -7.35 3.34
CA ASN A 67 -12.80 -8.75 2.94
C ASN A 67 -11.56 -9.38 3.59
N ASN A 68 -11.57 -10.72 3.68
CA ASN A 68 -10.43 -11.53 4.06
C ASN A 68 -10.44 -12.82 3.24
N ILE A 69 -9.38 -13.07 2.48
CA ILE A 69 -9.20 -14.27 1.67
C ILE A 69 -8.22 -15.17 2.41
N ASN A 70 -8.70 -16.30 2.91
CA ASN A 70 -7.93 -17.26 3.72
C ASN A 70 -7.75 -18.64 3.08
N PHE A 71 -8.29 -18.84 1.88
CA PHE A 71 -8.23 -20.07 1.09
C PHE A 71 -8.83 -21.34 1.72
N ASP A 72 -9.34 -21.31 2.95
CA ASP A 72 -9.86 -22.48 3.70
C ASP A 72 -11.08 -23.15 3.04
N HIS A 73 -11.72 -22.50 2.11
CA HIS A 73 -12.83 -23.05 1.32
C HIS A 73 -12.37 -23.92 0.14
N HIS A 74 -11.09 -23.95 -0.16
CA HIS A 74 -10.49 -24.80 -1.18
C HIS A 74 -9.95 -26.10 -0.59
N GLN A 75 -9.72 -27.08 -1.47
CA GLN A 75 -8.98 -28.29 -1.16
C GLN A 75 -7.58 -28.25 -1.76
N ASP A 76 -6.67 -29.07 -1.25
CA ASP A 76 -5.33 -29.25 -1.82
C ASP A 76 -5.39 -29.52 -3.33
N GLY A 77 -4.57 -28.83 -4.09
CA GLY A 77 -4.51 -29.01 -5.54
C GLY A 77 -4.15 -27.76 -6.31
N GLY A 78 -4.30 -27.85 -7.63
CA GLY A 78 -3.97 -26.73 -8.51
C GLY A 78 -4.90 -25.53 -8.30
N TYR A 79 -4.32 -24.33 -8.19
CA TYR A 79 -5.06 -23.07 -8.12
C TYR A 79 -5.10 -22.41 -9.50
N THR A 80 -6.27 -22.32 -10.07
CA THR A 80 -6.47 -21.85 -11.45
C THR A 80 -6.64 -20.32 -11.51
N VAL A 81 -6.50 -19.75 -12.70
CA VAL A 81 -6.78 -18.33 -12.93
C VAL A 81 -8.24 -17.99 -12.63
N ASP A 82 -9.18 -18.90 -12.91
CA ASP A 82 -10.60 -18.68 -12.63
C ASP A 82 -10.85 -18.65 -11.11
N MET A 83 -10.25 -19.56 -10.34
CA MET A 83 -10.28 -19.50 -8.86
C MET A 83 -9.70 -18.20 -8.36
N PHE A 84 -8.52 -17.80 -8.87
CA PHE A 84 -7.87 -16.55 -8.50
C PHE A 84 -8.75 -15.32 -8.79
N ASN A 85 -9.37 -15.28 -9.94
CA ASN A 85 -10.27 -14.17 -10.28
C ASN A 85 -11.53 -14.17 -9.42
N GLY A 86 -12.06 -15.35 -9.08
CA GLY A 86 -13.23 -15.49 -8.20
C GLY A 86 -12.93 -15.06 -6.78
N ASP A 87 -11.88 -15.57 -6.16
CA ASP A 87 -11.53 -15.26 -4.75
C ASP A 87 -11.17 -13.78 -4.55
N PHE A 88 -10.45 -13.19 -5.50
CA PHE A 88 -10.00 -11.81 -5.40
C PHE A 88 -10.94 -10.80 -6.06
N GLU A 89 -11.96 -11.25 -6.81
CA GLU A 89 -12.80 -10.37 -7.65
C GLU A 89 -11.94 -9.46 -8.55
N ASN A 90 -10.94 -10.05 -9.20
CA ASN A 90 -9.97 -9.30 -9.97
C ASN A 90 -10.58 -8.66 -11.22
N GLU A 91 -10.15 -7.43 -11.56
CA GLU A 91 -10.37 -6.86 -12.90
C GLU A 91 -9.56 -7.63 -13.95
N TRP A 92 -8.38 -8.06 -13.59
CA TRP A 92 -7.53 -8.97 -14.34
C TRP A 92 -6.67 -9.80 -13.39
N GLY A 93 -6.42 -11.06 -13.75
CA GLY A 93 -5.55 -11.96 -13.00
C GLY A 93 -4.73 -12.83 -13.92
N LYS A 94 -3.51 -13.18 -13.52
CA LYS A 94 -2.58 -13.99 -14.28
C LYS A 94 -1.70 -14.84 -13.36
N ILE A 95 -1.60 -16.12 -13.71
CA ILE A 95 -0.67 -17.07 -13.11
C ILE A 95 0.27 -17.55 -14.22
N THR A 96 1.56 -17.30 -14.10
CA THR A 96 2.59 -17.75 -15.06
C THR A 96 3.58 -18.71 -14.42
N GLY A 97 3.68 -18.69 -13.08
CA GLY A 97 4.33 -19.74 -12.32
C GLY A 97 3.41 -20.94 -12.12
N ARG A 98 3.63 -21.65 -11.03
CA ARG A 98 2.74 -22.69 -10.54
C ARG A 98 2.05 -22.21 -9.27
N ALA A 99 0.74 -22.33 -9.20
CA ALA A 99 -0.04 -22.00 -8.02
C ALA A 99 -0.85 -23.20 -7.57
N ASN A 100 -0.81 -23.48 -6.28
CA ASN A 100 -1.53 -24.57 -5.64
C ASN A 100 -2.11 -24.13 -4.31
N ILE A 101 -3.20 -24.77 -3.90
CA ILE A 101 -3.64 -24.72 -2.51
C ILE A 101 -2.98 -25.89 -1.80
N VAL A 102 -2.45 -25.62 -0.62
CA VAL A 102 -1.77 -26.63 0.21
C VAL A 102 -2.13 -26.45 1.68
N ASP A 103 -2.41 -27.56 2.38
CA ASP A 103 -2.51 -27.52 3.82
C ASP A 103 -1.15 -27.25 4.45
N ARG A 104 -1.08 -26.26 5.33
CA ARG A 104 0.08 -25.97 6.15
C ARG A 104 -0.34 -25.73 7.58
N ASN A 105 -0.15 -26.74 8.42
CA ASN A 105 -0.49 -26.70 9.85
C ASN A 105 -1.99 -26.51 10.13
N GLY A 106 -2.86 -27.05 9.26
CA GLY A 106 -4.30 -26.98 9.41
C GLY A 106 -4.96 -25.72 8.86
N SER A 107 -4.24 -24.94 8.04
CA SER A 107 -4.76 -23.82 7.25
C SER A 107 -4.43 -24.02 5.78
N GLN A 108 -5.41 -23.80 4.90
CA GLN A 108 -5.19 -23.81 3.46
C GLN A 108 -4.48 -22.53 3.03
N GLN A 109 -3.35 -22.66 2.37
CA GLN A 109 -2.55 -21.52 1.93
C GLN A 109 -2.32 -21.55 0.42
N LEU A 110 -2.24 -20.38 -0.20
CA LEU A 110 -1.88 -20.24 -1.60
C LEU A 110 -0.35 -20.35 -1.77
N ALA A 111 0.12 -21.47 -2.28
CA ALA A 111 1.51 -21.71 -2.65
C ALA A 111 1.77 -21.22 -4.07
N VAL A 112 2.65 -20.24 -4.25
CA VAL A 112 3.06 -19.72 -5.55
C VAL A 112 4.53 -20.03 -5.79
N THR A 113 4.82 -20.79 -6.85
CA THR A 113 6.18 -21.21 -7.22
C THR A 113 6.64 -20.52 -8.49
N HIS A 114 7.76 -19.81 -8.42
CA HIS A 114 8.56 -19.46 -9.60
C HIS A 114 9.42 -20.67 -9.95
N PRO A 115 9.25 -21.26 -11.14
CA PRO A 115 10.14 -22.33 -11.60
C PRO A 115 11.57 -21.82 -11.79
N LYS A 116 12.54 -22.70 -11.60
CA LYS A 116 13.94 -22.42 -11.92
C LYS A 116 14.10 -21.73 -13.29
N ASP A 117 15.04 -20.81 -13.38
CA ASP A 117 15.37 -20.01 -14.57
C ASP A 117 14.24 -19.09 -15.06
N GLN A 118 13.17 -18.90 -14.24
CA GLN A 118 12.08 -17.98 -14.54
C GLN A 118 12.18 -16.69 -13.73
N TYR A 119 11.74 -15.61 -14.36
CA TYR A 119 11.58 -14.28 -13.76
C TYR A 119 10.22 -13.69 -14.15
N LYS A 120 9.90 -12.49 -13.73
CA LYS A 120 8.60 -11.82 -13.87
C LYS A 120 7.55 -12.37 -12.88
N GLN A 121 6.27 -12.34 -13.27
CA GLN A 121 5.21 -12.75 -12.37
C GLN A 121 5.13 -14.25 -12.17
N GLY A 122 5.07 -14.70 -10.92
CA GLY A 122 4.55 -16.02 -10.57
C GLY A 122 3.02 -15.98 -10.55
N ILE A 123 2.49 -14.97 -9.84
CA ILE A 123 1.07 -14.59 -9.82
C ILE A 123 0.96 -13.07 -9.82
N SER A 124 -0.04 -12.53 -10.48
CA SER A 124 -0.29 -11.08 -10.48
C SER A 124 -1.73 -10.77 -10.82
N SER A 125 -2.30 -9.80 -10.11
CA SER A 125 -3.62 -9.27 -10.41
C SER A 125 -3.75 -7.80 -10.06
N GLY A 126 -4.84 -7.23 -10.55
CA GLY A 126 -5.33 -5.94 -10.14
C GLY A 126 -6.83 -6.00 -9.85
N LYS A 127 -7.23 -5.41 -8.73
CA LYS A 127 -8.62 -5.29 -8.31
C LYS A 127 -8.96 -3.82 -8.16
N LYS A 128 -10.06 -3.38 -8.79
CA LYS A 128 -10.67 -2.09 -8.49
C LYS A 128 -11.33 -2.15 -7.12
N LEU A 129 -11.18 -1.06 -6.39
CA LEU A 129 -11.83 -0.83 -5.11
C LEU A 129 -12.77 0.37 -5.21
N ASN A 130 -13.67 0.51 -4.25
CA ASN A 130 -14.26 1.82 -3.98
C ASN A 130 -13.16 2.81 -3.60
N GLU A 131 -13.44 4.09 -3.67
CA GLU A 131 -12.50 5.13 -3.25
C GLU A 131 -12.45 5.25 -1.74
N TYR A 132 -11.23 5.22 -1.18
CA TYR A 132 -10.98 5.38 0.24
C TYR A 132 -9.93 6.47 0.48
N ASN A 133 -10.18 7.36 1.43
CA ASN A 133 -9.17 8.32 1.88
C ASN A 133 -8.18 7.69 2.86
N GLU A 134 -8.59 6.65 3.56
CA GLU A 134 -7.75 5.85 4.46
C GLU A 134 -8.08 4.37 4.27
N LEU A 135 -7.07 3.52 4.19
CA LEU A 135 -7.26 2.08 4.02
C LEU A 135 -6.09 1.30 4.63
N TYR A 136 -6.40 0.14 5.18
CA TYR A 136 -5.47 -0.87 5.63
C TYR A 136 -5.53 -2.07 4.69
N PHE A 137 -4.37 -2.58 4.34
CA PHE A 137 -4.22 -3.77 3.53
C PHE A 137 -3.18 -4.68 4.17
N SER A 138 -3.54 -5.93 4.42
CA SER A 138 -2.59 -6.88 5.01
C SER A 138 -2.62 -8.23 4.33
N TYR A 139 -1.57 -8.99 4.53
CA TYR A 139 -1.48 -10.39 4.10
C TYR A 139 -0.41 -11.12 4.92
N GLN A 140 -0.60 -12.40 5.09
CA GLN A 140 0.45 -13.27 5.60
C GLN A 140 1.28 -13.83 4.44
N ILE A 141 2.60 -13.91 4.63
CA ILE A 141 3.52 -14.50 3.67
C ILE A 141 4.59 -15.34 4.39
N THR A 142 4.88 -16.53 3.83
CA THR A 142 6.01 -17.35 4.23
C THR A 142 6.86 -17.65 3.01
N PHE A 143 8.14 -17.29 3.05
CA PHE A 143 9.09 -17.72 2.02
C PHE A 143 9.57 -19.13 2.35
N GLY A 144 9.40 -20.07 1.42
CA GLY A 144 9.75 -21.48 1.63
C GLY A 144 11.24 -21.69 1.90
N LYS A 145 11.59 -22.89 2.38
CA LYS A 145 12.96 -23.28 2.78
C LYS A 145 14.02 -22.96 1.73
N ASN A 146 13.69 -23.21 0.47
CA ASN A 146 14.63 -23.05 -0.65
C ASN A 146 14.33 -21.77 -1.46
N TYR A 147 13.59 -20.81 -0.90
CA TYR A 147 13.24 -19.59 -1.64
C TYR A 147 14.51 -18.85 -2.06
N ASP A 148 14.66 -18.59 -3.36
CA ASP A 148 15.71 -17.75 -3.90
C ASP A 148 15.17 -16.31 -4.02
N PHE A 149 15.73 -15.41 -3.25
CA PHE A 149 15.37 -14.00 -3.35
C PHE A 149 15.92 -13.33 -4.62
N SER A 150 16.95 -13.96 -5.26
CA SER A 150 17.61 -13.44 -6.47
C SER A 150 17.94 -11.95 -6.29
N MET A 151 17.84 -11.15 -7.34
CA MET A 151 18.00 -9.69 -7.26
C MET A 151 16.77 -8.97 -6.64
N GLY A 152 15.70 -9.70 -6.35
CA GLY A 152 14.51 -9.15 -5.72
C GLY A 152 13.21 -9.34 -6.46
N GLY A 153 12.14 -8.91 -5.84
CA GLY A 153 10.80 -9.09 -6.38
C GLY A 153 9.74 -8.25 -5.69
N LYS A 154 8.57 -8.15 -6.35
CA LYS A 154 7.42 -7.38 -5.88
C LYS A 154 6.45 -8.25 -5.11
N LEU A 155 5.91 -7.67 -4.07
CA LEU A 155 4.84 -8.17 -3.21
C LEU A 155 3.58 -7.33 -3.37
N PRO A 156 2.45 -7.72 -2.77
CA PRO A 156 1.21 -6.97 -2.83
C PRO A 156 1.30 -5.54 -2.29
N GLY A 157 0.34 -4.70 -2.68
CA GLY A 157 0.21 -3.34 -2.17
C GLY A 157 -0.96 -2.56 -2.76
N LEU A 158 -1.24 -1.41 -2.17
CA LEU A 158 -2.32 -0.50 -2.56
C LEU A 158 -1.87 0.49 -3.65
N ALA A 159 -2.85 1.02 -4.36
CA ALA A 159 -2.65 2.06 -5.35
C ALA A 159 -3.88 2.99 -5.43
N GLY A 160 -3.66 4.17 -6.00
CA GLY A 160 -4.70 5.05 -6.48
C GLY A 160 -4.43 5.34 -7.95
N LEU A 161 -5.37 5.00 -8.81
CA LEU A 161 -5.27 5.18 -10.25
C LEU A 161 -6.22 6.29 -10.69
N ASN A 162 -5.70 7.27 -11.40
CA ASN A 162 -6.55 8.26 -12.05
C ASN A 162 -7.09 7.68 -13.36
N PRO A 163 -8.41 7.49 -13.49
CA PRO A 163 -9.00 6.90 -14.70
C PRO A 163 -8.83 7.77 -15.96
N ASN A 164 -8.50 9.06 -15.78
CA ASN A 164 -8.28 10.00 -16.87
C ASN A 164 -6.81 10.13 -17.27
N SER A 165 -5.88 9.48 -16.54
CA SER A 165 -4.47 9.47 -16.90
C SER A 165 -4.15 8.29 -17.82
N SER A 166 -3.31 8.53 -18.83
CA SER A 166 -2.72 7.47 -19.65
C SER A 166 -1.45 6.85 -19.02
N ASN A 167 -0.96 7.43 -17.92
CA ASN A 167 0.25 7.00 -17.24
C ASN A 167 -0.09 6.09 -16.06
N ASN A 168 0.37 4.85 -16.11
CA ASN A 168 0.29 3.97 -14.95
C ASN A 168 1.48 4.22 -14.00
N PRO A 169 1.26 4.24 -12.69
CA PRO A 169 2.33 4.40 -11.69
C PRO A 169 3.10 3.09 -11.49
N ASP A 170 3.71 2.57 -12.56
CA ASP A 170 4.51 1.33 -12.59
C ASP A 170 5.48 1.34 -13.79
N GLY A 171 6.16 0.22 -14.05
CA GLY A 171 6.93 -0.04 -15.27
C GLY A 171 8.06 0.97 -15.56
N CYS A 172 8.53 1.72 -14.57
CA CYS A 172 9.48 2.82 -14.72
C CYS A 172 8.91 4.04 -15.48
N ASN A 173 7.61 4.17 -15.54
CA ASN A 173 6.95 5.34 -16.09
C ASN A 173 7.22 6.59 -15.22
N SER A 174 7.24 7.73 -15.84
CA SER A 174 7.13 8.99 -15.11
C SER A 174 5.74 9.09 -14.50
N VAL A 175 5.67 9.64 -13.30
CA VAL A 175 4.41 9.91 -12.60
C VAL A 175 4.32 11.42 -12.45
N GLY A 176 3.39 12.03 -13.16
CA GLY A 176 3.09 13.46 -13.05
C GLY A 176 2.10 13.73 -11.92
N LYS A 177 1.76 15.00 -11.77
CA LYS A 177 0.70 15.44 -10.86
C LYS A 177 -0.60 14.74 -11.24
N ASP A 178 -1.25 14.16 -10.25
CA ASP A 178 -2.53 13.46 -10.43
C ASP A 178 -2.55 12.30 -11.45
N ASP A 179 -1.40 11.71 -11.80
CA ASP A 179 -1.38 10.53 -12.67
C ASP A 179 -1.78 9.23 -11.93
N GLY A 180 -1.54 9.21 -10.64
CA GLY A 180 -1.77 8.03 -9.78
C GLY A 180 -0.56 7.74 -8.89
N PHE A 181 -0.72 6.74 -8.04
CA PHE A 181 0.37 6.22 -7.21
C PHE A 181 0.25 4.70 -7.07
N SER A 182 1.37 4.03 -6.75
CA SER A 182 1.36 2.64 -6.30
C SER A 182 2.39 2.42 -5.21
N LEU A 183 1.99 1.69 -4.18
CA LEU A 183 2.74 1.48 -2.95
C LEU A 183 2.85 -0.03 -2.72
N ARG A 184 3.92 -0.65 -3.21
CA ARG A 184 4.14 -2.08 -3.07
C ARG A 184 5.23 -2.36 -2.07
N SER A 185 5.10 -3.46 -1.32
CA SER A 185 6.23 -4.08 -0.66
C SER A 185 7.11 -4.77 -1.70
N MET A 186 8.39 -4.89 -1.44
CA MET A 186 9.34 -5.68 -2.24
C MET A 186 10.37 -6.36 -1.33
N PHE A 187 10.95 -7.41 -1.84
CA PHE A 187 12.20 -7.96 -1.34
C PHE A 187 13.34 -7.69 -2.33
N ARG A 188 14.55 -7.66 -1.84
CA ARG A 188 15.80 -7.59 -2.58
C ARG A 188 16.65 -8.80 -2.25
N GLU A 189 17.89 -8.84 -2.72
CA GLU A 189 18.88 -9.87 -2.39
C GLU A 189 18.89 -10.15 -0.89
N ASP A 190 19.05 -11.39 -0.51
CA ASP A 190 19.07 -11.86 0.89
C ASP A 190 17.80 -11.51 1.69
N GLY A 191 16.69 -11.26 0.98
CA GLY A 191 15.41 -10.94 1.59
C GLY A 191 15.29 -9.52 2.14
N ARG A 192 16.22 -8.59 1.87
CA ARG A 192 16.12 -7.19 2.30
C ARG A 192 14.77 -6.61 1.88
N ALA A 193 13.99 -6.16 2.86
CA ALA A 193 12.63 -5.69 2.65
C ALA A 193 12.60 -4.18 2.40
N ILE A 194 11.80 -3.75 1.43
CA ILE A 194 11.64 -2.35 1.05
C ILE A 194 10.20 -2.00 0.70
N GLY A 195 9.84 -0.73 0.87
CA GLY A 195 8.74 -0.09 0.17
C GLY A 195 9.20 0.32 -1.23
N TYR A 196 8.38 0.06 -2.24
CA TYR A 196 8.63 0.40 -3.63
C TYR A 196 7.52 1.28 -4.17
N PHE A 197 7.75 2.59 -4.14
CA PHE A 197 6.70 3.58 -4.27
C PHE A 197 6.82 4.39 -5.55
N TYR A 198 5.73 4.42 -6.32
CA TYR A 198 5.52 5.35 -7.41
C TYR A 198 4.58 6.44 -6.92
N HIS A 199 5.01 7.69 -7.00
CA HIS A 199 4.25 8.88 -6.69
C HIS A 199 4.82 10.08 -7.45
N GLN A 200 4.11 11.19 -7.51
CA GLN A 200 4.53 12.35 -8.31
C GLN A 200 5.91 12.92 -7.93
N ASP A 201 6.29 12.82 -6.65
CA ASP A 201 7.54 13.38 -6.14
C ASP A 201 8.68 12.34 -6.09
N LYS A 202 8.51 11.17 -6.75
CA LYS A 202 9.56 10.16 -6.78
C LYS A 202 10.84 10.69 -7.44
N THR A 203 11.98 10.32 -6.89
CA THR A 203 13.29 10.79 -7.33
C THR A 203 14.00 9.81 -8.26
N ARG A 204 13.66 8.53 -8.20
CA ARG A 204 14.29 7.49 -9.01
C ARG A 204 13.57 7.33 -10.35
N LYS A 205 14.29 6.87 -11.38
CA LYS A 205 13.71 6.55 -12.70
C LYS A 205 12.52 5.59 -12.57
N CYS A 206 12.67 4.54 -11.76
CA CYS A 206 11.59 3.64 -11.39
C CYS A 206 10.98 4.07 -10.06
N GLY A 207 10.36 3.17 -9.29
CA GLY A 207 9.84 3.53 -7.97
C GLY A 207 10.94 3.88 -6.97
N ASP A 208 10.65 4.74 -6.02
CA ASP A 208 11.53 4.99 -4.89
C ASP A 208 11.62 3.75 -4.01
N GLU A 209 12.82 3.42 -3.54
CA GLU A 209 13.07 2.32 -2.64
C GLU A 209 13.35 2.85 -1.24
N ILE A 210 12.57 2.41 -0.27
CA ILE A 210 12.68 2.82 1.14
C ILE A 210 12.85 1.56 1.97
N ASP A 211 14.00 1.40 2.62
CA ASP A 211 14.28 0.24 3.44
C ASP A 211 13.31 0.11 4.62
N TYR A 212 12.85 -1.11 4.89
CA TYR A 212 12.23 -1.41 6.17
C TYR A 212 13.29 -1.39 7.26
N GLN A 213 12.98 -0.75 8.38
CA GLN A 213 13.89 -0.58 9.49
C GLN A 213 13.32 -1.24 10.75
N HIS A 214 14.15 -1.99 11.45
CA HIS A 214 13.80 -2.52 12.76
C HIS A 214 15.03 -2.54 13.67
N GLY A 215 14.89 -2.03 14.91
CA GLY A 215 16.00 -1.93 15.84
C GLY A 215 17.20 -1.12 15.30
N GLY A 216 16.95 -0.11 14.45
CA GLY A 216 17.99 0.73 13.82
C GLY A 216 18.78 0.04 12.70
N LYS A 217 18.30 -1.07 12.17
CA LYS A 217 18.94 -1.81 11.07
C LYS A 217 17.92 -2.10 9.95
N ASN A 218 18.43 -2.33 8.74
CA ASN A 218 17.59 -2.80 7.64
C ASN A 218 16.99 -4.17 7.99
N PHE A 219 15.68 -4.29 7.84
CA PHE A 219 14.96 -5.54 8.04
C PHE A 219 15.06 -6.40 6.78
N SER A 220 15.22 -7.71 6.98
CA SER A 220 15.22 -8.71 5.91
C SER A 220 14.29 -9.87 6.25
N PHE A 221 13.47 -10.27 5.28
CA PHE A 221 12.69 -11.50 5.37
C PHE A 221 13.60 -12.73 5.47
N LYS A 222 13.22 -13.71 6.29
CA LYS A 222 13.91 -15.00 6.43
C LYS A 222 13.04 -16.11 5.88
N ARG A 223 13.70 -17.15 5.33
CA ARG A 223 13.02 -18.36 4.90
C ARG A 223 12.37 -19.07 6.09
N GLU A 224 11.28 -19.78 5.85
CA GLU A 224 10.52 -20.55 6.84
C GLU A 224 9.96 -19.74 8.02
N LYS A 225 9.95 -18.41 7.89
CA LYS A 225 9.28 -17.51 8.82
C LYS A 225 8.04 -16.91 8.15
N THR A 226 6.94 -16.89 8.88
CA THR A 226 5.70 -16.25 8.46
C THR A 226 5.71 -14.80 8.91
N TYR A 227 5.28 -13.91 8.04
CA TYR A 227 5.15 -12.48 8.29
C TYR A 227 3.73 -12.03 7.99
N LEU A 228 3.11 -11.36 8.94
CA LEU A 228 1.95 -10.52 8.71
C LEU A 228 2.47 -9.14 8.29
N ILE A 229 2.28 -8.79 7.03
CA ILE A 229 2.59 -7.46 6.50
C ILE A 229 1.31 -6.65 6.48
N GLU A 230 1.28 -5.49 7.13
CA GLU A 230 0.17 -4.57 7.10
C GLU A 230 0.63 -3.23 6.55
N GLN A 231 -0.09 -2.71 5.56
CA GLN A 231 0.10 -1.40 4.95
C GLN A 231 -1.07 -0.50 5.33
N TYR A 232 -0.77 0.63 5.96
CA TYR A 232 -1.71 1.74 6.14
C TYR A 232 -1.39 2.84 5.17
N VAL A 233 -2.41 3.36 4.50
CA VAL A 233 -2.30 4.50 3.60
C VAL A 233 -3.36 5.51 3.97
N LYS A 234 -2.94 6.77 4.10
CA LYS A 234 -3.82 7.93 4.22
C LYS A 234 -3.52 8.89 3.08
N MET A 235 -4.54 9.24 2.32
CA MET A 235 -4.43 10.24 1.25
C MET A 235 -4.04 11.60 1.82
N ASN A 236 -3.40 12.40 1.00
CA ASN A 236 -3.21 13.82 1.30
C ASN A 236 -4.48 14.62 1.04
N ASP A 237 -4.63 15.73 1.74
CA ASP A 237 -5.62 16.76 1.40
C ASP A 237 -5.19 17.48 0.11
N ALA A 238 -6.13 17.96 -0.66
CA ALA A 238 -5.85 18.69 -1.90
C ALA A 238 -4.86 19.85 -1.65
N ASN A 239 -3.85 19.95 -2.50
CA ASN A 239 -2.76 20.92 -2.43
C ASN A 239 -1.93 20.90 -1.13
N GLN A 240 -1.93 19.78 -0.40
CA GLN A 240 -1.12 19.60 0.80
C GLN A 240 -0.28 18.32 0.69
N ALA A 241 0.97 18.39 1.10
CA ALA A 241 1.85 17.23 1.23
C ALA A 241 1.71 16.64 2.66
N ASN A 242 0.57 16.04 2.97
CA ASN A 242 0.27 15.49 4.30
C ASN A 242 -0.22 14.04 4.26
N GLY A 243 -0.08 13.37 3.14
CA GLY A 243 -0.35 11.94 2.99
C GLY A 243 0.64 11.08 3.77
N ILE A 244 0.23 9.88 4.14
CA ILE A 244 1.00 8.97 4.99
C ILE A 244 0.97 7.56 4.41
N VAL A 245 2.12 6.89 4.44
CA VAL A 245 2.25 5.43 4.30
C VAL A 245 2.94 4.90 5.54
N THR A 246 2.37 3.89 6.16
CA THR A 246 3.01 3.15 7.23
C THR A 246 2.97 1.66 6.91
N ILE A 247 4.08 0.96 7.12
CA ILE A 247 4.16 -0.49 6.98
C ILE A 247 4.52 -1.10 8.32
N TYR A 248 3.79 -2.14 8.68
CA TYR A 248 4.06 -2.97 9.84
C TYR A 248 4.41 -4.39 9.38
N VAL A 249 5.32 -5.02 10.08
CA VAL A 249 5.64 -6.45 9.97
C VAL A 249 5.45 -7.07 11.35
N ASN A 250 4.57 -8.04 11.44
CA ASN A 250 4.24 -8.70 12.71
C ASN A 250 3.88 -7.72 13.85
N GLY A 251 3.16 -6.63 13.52
CA GLY A 251 2.77 -5.58 14.46
C GLY A 251 3.84 -4.51 14.71
N PHE A 252 5.09 -4.71 14.27
CA PHE A 252 6.15 -3.72 14.43
C PHE A 252 6.18 -2.76 13.25
N LYS A 253 6.16 -1.45 13.51
CA LYS A 253 6.34 -0.42 12.49
C LYS A 253 7.76 -0.50 11.91
N VAL A 254 7.87 -0.82 10.62
CA VAL A 254 9.15 -0.96 9.92
C VAL A 254 9.40 0.14 8.89
N LEU A 255 8.35 0.85 8.48
CA LEU A 255 8.46 2.01 7.61
C LEU A 255 7.35 3.00 7.93
N GLU A 256 7.70 4.27 7.94
CA GLU A 256 6.74 5.37 7.91
C GLU A 256 7.26 6.45 6.97
N LYS A 257 6.42 6.85 6.04
CA LYS A 257 6.66 7.98 5.16
C LYS A 257 5.52 8.96 5.30
N THR A 258 5.82 10.14 5.78
CA THR A 258 4.89 11.26 5.90
C THR A 258 5.16 12.32 4.84
N ASN A 259 4.33 13.33 4.77
CA ASN A 259 4.45 14.43 3.82
C ASN A 259 4.42 13.95 2.35
N MET A 260 3.60 12.93 2.06
CA MET A 260 3.38 12.42 0.72
C MET A 260 2.32 13.25 -0.01
N THR A 261 2.52 13.44 -1.31
CA THR A 261 1.49 13.93 -2.23
C THR A 261 1.13 12.81 -3.18
N PHE A 262 -0.05 12.23 -3.00
CA PHE A 262 -0.59 11.18 -3.88
C PHE A 262 -1.40 11.77 -5.01
N SER A 263 -2.35 12.65 -4.69
CA SER A 263 -3.16 13.43 -5.63
C SER A 263 -3.06 14.90 -5.27
N GLU A 264 -2.46 15.71 -6.13
CA GLU A 264 -2.28 17.14 -5.84
C GLU A 264 -3.61 17.85 -5.70
N ASN A 265 -4.55 17.56 -6.59
CA ASN A 265 -5.86 18.21 -6.61
C ASN A 265 -6.96 17.42 -5.91
N GLY A 266 -6.64 16.27 -5.29
CA GLY A 266 -7.63 15.43 -4.61
C GLY A 266 -8.67 14.80 -5.54
N ILE A 267 -8.32 14.51 -6.79
CA ILE A 267 -9.27 14.06 -7.83
C ILE A 267 -9.45 12.53 -7.87
N TYR A 268 -8.70 11.78 -7.10
CA TYR A 268 -8.86 10.35 -6.90
C TYR A 268 -8.33 9.98 -5.51
N ALA A 269 -8.70 8.80 -5.04
CA ALA A 269 -8.31 8.26 -3.74
C ALA A 269 -7.62 6.90 -3.88
N ILE A 270 -7.49 6.13 -2.79
CA ILE A 270 -7.06 4.73 -2.83
C ILE A 270 -8.21 3.96 -3.47
N ASN A 271 -8.01 3.44 -4.68
CA ASN A 271 -9.05 2.78 -5.47
C ASN A 271 -8.57 1.52 -6.18
N TYR A 272 -7.37 1.03 -5.84
CA TYR A 272 -6.81 -0.14 -6.50
C TYR A 272 -5.94 -0.97 -5.56
N GLN A 273 -5.98 -2.29 -5.75
CA GLN A 273 -5.16 -3.27 -5.06
C GLN A 273 -4.39 -4.09 -6.07
N TYR A 274 -3.08 -4.20 -5.88
CA TYR A 274 -2.25 -5.20 -6.56
C TYR A 274 -2.01 -6.39 -5.64
N PHE A 275 -2.26 -7.61 -6.14
CA PHE A 275 -1.76 -8.83 -5.52
C PHE A 275 -0.70 -9.43 -6.44
N GLN A 276 0.54 -9.50 -5.98
CA GLN A 276 1.67 -9.89 -6.82
C GLN A 276 2.68 -10.73 -6.04
N LEU A 277 3.22 -11.77 -6.68
CA LEU A 277 4.52 -12.33 -6.37
C LEU A 277 5.33 -12.30 -7.67
N TRP A 278 6.34 -11.44 -7.72
CA TRP A 278 7.07 -11.13 -8.94
C TRP A 278 8.56 -11.15 -8.68
N HIS A 279 9.34 -11.88 -9.47
CA HIS A 279 10.79 -11.69 -9.51
C HIS A 279 11.15 -10.68 -10.58
N GLY A 280 11.75 -9.59 -10.13
CA GLY A 280 12.16 -8.64 -10.85
C GLY A 280 12.23 -7.61 -11.62
N GLY A 281 13.01 -7.57 -12.62
CA GLY A 281 13.22 -6.61 -13.69
C GLY A 281 12.70 -7.12 -15.02
N ASN A 282 13.49 -6.88 -16.08
CA ASN A 282 13.08 -7.13 -17.46
C ASN A 282 14.02 -8.10 -18.22
N ASN A 283 14.96 -8.74 -17.55
CA ASN A 283 15.92 -9.67 -18.12
C ASN A 283 16.17 -10.89 -17.23
N SER A 284 16.90 -11.88 -17.72
CA SER A 284 17.19 -13.15 -17.07
C SER A 284 18.04 -13.05 -15.80
N ASP A 285 18.72 -11.93 -15.56
CA ASP A 285 19.53 -11.75 -14.33
C ASP A 285 18.67 -11.80 -13.06
N TRP A 286 17.35 -11.58 -13.21
CA TRP A 286 16.38 -11.65 -12.13
C TRP A 286 15.79 -13.06 -11.95
N ALA A 287 16.19 -14.02 -12.78
CA ALA A 287 15.67 -15.37 -12.68
C ALA A 287 16.11 -16.05 -11.39
N VAL A 288 15.23 -16.89 -10.85
CA VAL A 288 15.55 -17.72 -9.70
C VAL A 288 16.45 -18.89 -10.14
N ASP A 289 17.42 -19.27 -9.32
CA ASP A 289 18.36 -20.38 -9.60
C ASP A 289 17.77 -21.75 -9.25
N ARG A 290 16.61 -21.78 -8.62
CA ARG A 290 15.87 -22.99 -8.20
C ARG A 290 14.37 -22.70 -8.11
N ASP A 291 13.54 -23.74 -8.08
CA ASP A 291 12.12 -23.61 -7.78
C ASP A 291 11.93 -22.88 -6.44
N SER A 292 11.26 -21.73 -6.49
CA SER A 292 11.14 -20.81 -5.36
C SER A 292 9.66 -20.58 -5.03
N THR A 293 9.23 -21.14 -3.89
CA THR A 293 7.83 -21.11 -3.44
C THR A 293 7.65 -20.14 -2.28
N ALA A 294 6.68 -19.26 -2.38
CA ALA A 294 6.14 -18.52 -1.24
C ALA A 294 4.67 -18.90 -1.02
N TYR A 295 4.24 -18.80 0.23
CA TYR A 295 2.90 -19.17 0.68
C TYR A 295 2.19 -17.92 1.19
N PHE A 296 0.94 -17.71 0.75
CA PHE A 296 0.11 -16.59 1.18
C PHE A 296 -1.10 -17.08 1.93
N ASP A 297 -1.53 -16.27 2.89
CA ASP A 297 -2.75 -16.47 3.64
C ASP A 297 -3.32 -15.12 4.10
N HIS A 298 -4.59 -15.10 4.51
CA HIS A 298 -5.25 -13.94 5.12
C HIS A 298 -5.01 -12.61 4.39
N VAL A 299 -5.29 -12.57 3.09
CA VAL A 299 -5.23 -11.33 2.31
C VAL A 299 -6.44 -10.46 2.64
N THR A 300 -6.22 -9.37 3.37
CA THR A 300 -7.29 -8.62 4.04
C THR A 300 -7.28 -7.15 3.65
N LEU A 301 -8.46 -6.61 3.35
CA LEU A 301 -8.71 -5.16 3.27
C LEU A 301 -9.56 -4.73 4.46
N SER A 302 -9.22 -3.60 5.08
CA SER A 302 -9.93 -3.08 6.25
C SER A 302 -9.94 -1.55 6.28
N THR A 303 -11.03 -0.97 6.78
CA THR A 303 -11.13 0.47 7.07
C THR A 303 -10.58 0.83 8.46
N LYS A 304 -10.16 -0.15 9.24
CA LYS A 304 -9.57 0.01 10.57
C LYS A 304 -8.29 -0.81 10.69
N ALA A 305 -7.41 -0.39 11.57
CA ALA A 305 -6.24 -1.19 11.94
C ALA A 305 -6.66 -2.59 12.38
N ILE A 306 -5.90 -3.59 11.97
CA ILE A 306 -6.14 -4.96 12.41
C ILE A 306 -5.80 -5.05 13.89
N SER A 307 -6.79 -5.49 14.69
CA SER A 307 -6.57 -5.72 16.12
C SER A 307 -5.91 -7.07 16.34
N TYR A 308 -4.83 -7.08 17.10
CA TYR A 308 -4.17 -8.29 17.56
C TYR A 308 -4.80 -8.76 18.88
N LYS A 309 -4.88 -10.10 19.08
CA LYS A 309 -5.32 -10.74 20.34
C LYS A 309 -4.15 -11.03 21.25
#